data_52a3f203438807928b3618671409d4f0
#
_entry.id   52a3f203438807928b3618671409d4f0
#
_cell.length_a   1.000
_cell.length_b   1.000
_cell.length_c   1.000
_cell.angle_alpha   90.00
_cell.angle_beta   90.00
_cell.angle_gamma   90.00
#
_symmetry.space_group_name_H-M   'P 1'
#
loop_
_entity.id
_entity.type
_entity.pdbx_description
1 polymer ?
#
loop_
_entity_poly.entity_id
_entity_poly.type
_entity_poly.pdbx_seq_one_letter_code
_entity_poly.pdbx_strand_id
1 'polypeptide(L)'
;MRHIFKLLAASVAAATICSCSSLTGYPTDAEASYAKAIEIAKKSVDTDKFKVYSLSFMEGETLSDNLFLISVKLVNKDNQAFSQSYYMTGLDPTALSDVQRTFEAPEYETTVGIDLTKLDAAQIAAQIAQAKTML
;
A
#
# COMPACT_ATOMS: atom_id res chain seq x y z
N MET A 1 -36.67 44.00 -22.05
CA MET A 1 -36.91 42.67 -21.46
C MET A 1 -35.58 42.12 -21.00
N ARG A 2 -35.44 42.03 -19.72
CA ARG A 2 -34.16 41.63 -19.10
C ARG A 2 -34.25 40.20 -18.66
N HIS A 3 -33.47 39.34 -19.27
CA HIS A 3 -33.27 37.97 -18.78
C HIS A 3 -32.03 37.94 -17.90
N ILE A 4 -32.28 37.79 -16.62
CA ILE A 4 -31.25 37.59 -15.61
C ILE A 4 -30.92 36.09 -15.60
N PHE A 5 -29.78 35.77 -16.12
CA PHE A 5 -29.20 34.43 -15.93
C PHE A 5 -28.62 34.35 -14.52
N LYS A 6 -29.30 33.61 -13.67
CA LYS A 6 -28.73 33.19 -12.39
C LYS A 6 -27.74 32.08 -12.64
N LEU A 7 -26.48 32.39 -12.56
CA LEU A 7 -25.42 31.38 -12.46
C LEU A 7 -25.57 30.69 -11.10
N LEU A 8 -25.97 29.45 -11.12
CA LEU A 8 -25.87 28.60 -9.96
C LEU A 8 -24.43 28.12 -9.88
N ALA A 9 -23.63 28.73 -9.03
CA ALA A 9 -22.33 28.23 -8.68
C ALA A 9 -22.52 26.99 -7.79
N ALA A 10 -22.39 25.81 -8.38
CA ALA A 10 -22.26 24.58 -7.62
C ALA A 10 -20.86 24.58 -6.98
N SER A 11 -20.79 25.00 -5.73
CA SER A 11 -19.61 24.79 -4.91
C SER A 11 -19.49 23.29 -4.63
N VAL A 12 -18.61 22.64 -5.36
CA VAL A 12 -18.13 21.32 -4.99
C VAL A 12 -17.31 21.52 -3.72
N ALA A 13 -17.90 21.25 -2.59
CA ALA A 13 -17.17 21.11 -1.35
C ALA A 13 -16.29 19.87 -1.51
N ALA A 14 -15.03 20.05 -1.88
CA ALA A 14 -14.02 19.06 -1.71
C ALA A 14 -13.90 18.83 -0.20
N ALA A 15 -14.53 17.76 0.27
CA ALA A 15 -14.29 17.27 1.62
C ALA A 15 -12.82 16.82 1.67
N THR A 16 -11.96 17.74 2.08
CA THR A 16 -10.64 17.41 2.55
C THR A 16 -10.85 16.59 3.82
N ILE A 17 -10.88 15.27 3.64
CA ILE A 17 -10.78 14.36 4.76
C ILE A 17 -9.36 14.54 5.28
N CYS A 18 -9.18 15.50 6.19
CA CYS A 18 -8.02 15.53 7.05
C CYS A 18 -8.12 14.27 7.91
N SER A 19 -7.54 13.18 7.42
CA SER A 19 -7.39 11.99 8.23
C SER A 19 -6.40 12.33 9.34
N CYS A 20 -6.90 12.60 10.52
CA CYS A 20 -6.12 12.59 11.75
C CYS A 20 -5.67 11.16 12.08
N SER A 21 -5.10 10.47 11.11
CA SER A 21 -4.62 9.09 11.27
C SER A 21 -3.43 8.99 12.24
N SER A 22 -2.79 10.11 12.54
CA SER A 22 -1.67 10.15 13.49
C SER A 22 -2.05 9.87 14.94
N LEU A 23 -3.33 10.00 15.31
CA LEU A 23 -3.81 9.76 16.66
C LEU A 23 -4.49 8.39 16.84
N THR A 24 -4.93 7.76 15.75
CA THR A 24 -5.74 6.53 15.81
C THR A 24 -5.07 5.32 15.15
N GLY A 25 -3.86 5.50 14.60
CA GLY A 25 -3.17 4.44 13.84
C GLY A 25 -3.73 4.27 12.41
N TYR A 26 -3.53 3.07 11.86
CA TYR A 26 -3.92 2.71 10.50
C TYR A 26 -4.82 1.47 10.52
N PRO A 27 -6.13 1.60 10.77
CA PRO A 27 -7.02 0.45 10.89
C PRO A 27 -6.95 -0.51 9.70
N THR A 28 -6.96 -1.81 9.96
CA THR A 28 -6.80 -2.86 8.93
C THR A 28 -8.00 -3.01 8.01
N ASP A 29 -9.13 -2.41 8.32
CA ASP A 29 -10.35 -2.38 7.51
C ASP A 29 -10.63 -1.01 6.87
N ALA A 30 -9.71 -0.05 7.01
CA ALA A 30 -9.86 1.28 6.45
C ALA A 30 -9.12 1.42 5.12
N GLU A 31 -9.82 1.90 4.09
CA GLU A 31 -9.25 2.20 2.76
C GLU A 31 -8.04 3.13 2.86
N ALA A 32 -8.12 4.18 3.69
CA ALA A 32 -7.05 5.16 3.86
C ALA A 32 -5.73 4.52 4.32
N SER A 33 -5.79 3.44 5.11
CA SER A 33 -4.61 2.71 5.57
C SER A 33 -3.87 2.05 4.40
N TYR A 34 -4.61 1.38 3.51
CA TYR A 34 -4.00 0.75 2.33
C TYR A 34 -3.57 1.76 1.28
N ALA A 35 -4.33 2.85 1.10
CA ALA A 35 -3.92 3.95 0.22
C ALA A 35 -2.56 4.53 0.67
N LYS A 36 -2.39 4.74 1.97
CA LYS A 36 -1.11 5.20 2.54
C LYS A 36 0.01 4.17 2.37
N ALA A 37 -0.28 2.90 2.62
CA ALA A 37 0.66 1.80 2.46
C ALA A 37 1.15 1.69 1.00
N ILE A 38 0.24 1.72 0.05
CA ILE A 38 0.56 1.68 -1.38
C ILE A 38 1.37 2.91 -1.81
N GLU A 39 1.02 4.10 -1.30
CA GLU A 39 1.79 5.32 -1.55
C GLU A 39 3.25 5.19 -1.08
N ILE A 40 3.47 4.66 0.13
CA ILE A 40 4.82 4.41 0.66
C ILE A 40 5.58 3.46 -0.26
N ALA A 41 4.98 2.32 -0.63
CA ALA A 41 5.62 1.35 -1.51
C ALA A 41 5.96 1.96 -2.88
N LYS A 42 5.05 2.70 -3.49
CA LYS A 42 5.28 3.38 -4.79
C LYS A 42 6.41 4.39 -4.76
N LYS A 43 6.56 5.12 -3.66
CA LYS A 43 7.64 6.10 -3.51
C LYS A 43 8.99 5.48 -3.19
N SER A 44 8.99 4.32 -2.56
CA SER A 44 10.20 3.73 -1.98
C SER A 44 10.82 2.65 -2.85
N VAL A 45 10.02 1.93 -3.64
CA VAL A 45 10.51 0.85 -4.49
C VAL A 45 11.01 1.41 -5.83
N ASP A 46 12.26 1.13 -6.16
CA ASP A 46 12.84 1.43 -7.48
C ASP A 46 12.38 0.36 -8.49
N THR A 47 11.27 0.64 -9.16
CA THR A 47 10.67 -0.30 -10.13
C THR A 47 11.45 -0.42 -11.45
N ASP A 48 12.44 0.44 -11.69
CA ASP A 48 13.35 0.31 -12.84
C ASP A 48 14.40 -0.78 -12.61
N LYS A 49 14.76 -1.00 -11.36
CA LYS A 49 15.75 -2.01 -10.95
C LYS A 49 15.11 -3.33 -10.53
N PHE A 50 13.92 -3.27 -9.94
CA PHE A 50 13.28 -4.41 -9.30
C PHE A 50 11.87 -4.66 -9.83
N LYS A 51 11.51 -5.93 -9.94
CA LYS A 51 10.10 -6.36 -9.95
C LYS A 51 9.67 -6.69 -8.53
N VAL A 52 8.52 -6.21 -8.13
CA VAL A 52 7.86 -6.61 -6.88
C VAL A 52 7.13 -7.92 -7.15
N TYR A 53 7.48 -9.00 -6.47
CA TYR A 53 6.81 -10.29 -6.64
C TYR A 53 5.98 -10.72 -5.43
N SER A 54 6.13 -10.03 -4.30
CA SER A 54 5.28 -10.22 -3.13
C SER A 54 5.09 -8.90 -2.41
N LEU A 55 3.89 -8.66 -1.95
CA LEU A 55 3.52 -7.52 -1.13
C LEU A 55 2.68 -8.03 0.04
N SER A 56 3.09 -7.72 1.25
CA SER A 56 2.39 -8.13 2.46
C SER A 56 2.15 -6.92 3.35
N PHE A 57 0.94 -6.84 3.88
CA PHE A 57 0.57 -5.85 4.88
C PHE A 57 0.56 -6.54 6.23
N MET A 58 1.27 -5.97 7.20
CA MET A 58 1.45 -6.60 8.50
C MET A 58 0.92 -5.69 9.61
N GLU A 59 0.19 -6.31 10.52
CA GLU A 59 -0.21 -5.66 11.78
C GLU A 59 1.01 -5.56 12.72
N GLY A 60 0.92 -4.66 13.69
CA GLY A 60 1.96 -4.49 14.68
C GLY A 60 1.95 -5.61 15.71
N GLU A 61 1.38 -5.32 16.87
CA GLU A 61 1.21 -6.33 17.91
C GLU A 61 -0.02 -7.19 17.62
N THR A 62 -0.03 -8.39 18.14
CA THR A 62 -1.16 -9.33 18.02
C THR A 62 -2.46 -8.64 18.42
N LEU A 63 -3.44 -8.66 17.51
CA LEU A 63 -4.76 -8.07 17.70
C LEU A 63 -4.80 -6.53 17.82
N SER A 64 -3.81 -5.83 17.25
CA SER A 64 -3.84 -4.36 17.24
C SER A 64 -4.86 -3.78 16.28
N ASP A 65 -5.35 -4.58 15.31
CA ASP A 65 -6.22 -4.13 14.22
C ASP A 65 -5.69 -2.90 13.44
N ASN A 66 -4.38 -2.67 13.51
CA ASN A 66 -3.71 -1.58 12.82
C ASN A 66 -2.56 -2.07 11.97
N LEU A 67 -2.45 -1.54 10.76
CA LEU A 67 -1.28 -1.77 9.92
C LEU A 67 -0.05 -1.10 10.53
N PHE A 68 1.02 -1.85 10.63
CA PHE A 68 2.28 -1.39 11.19
C PHE A 68 3.36 -1.24 10.11
N LEU A 69 3.47 -2.21 9.23
CA LEU A 69 4.46 -2.19 8.17
C LEU A 69 3.97 -2.88 6.90
N ILE A 70 4.65 -2.55 5.80
CA ILE A 70 4.51 -3.20 4.51
C ILE A 70 5.82 -3.93 4.25
N SER A 71 5.74 -5.21 3.92
CA SER A 71 6.90 -5.97 3.47
C SER A 71 6.80 -6.24 1.98
N VAL A 72 7.87 -5.96 1.25
CA VAL A 72 7.99 -6.22 -0.18
C VAL A 72 9.08 -7.24 -0.44
N LYS A 73 8.84 -8.13 -1.40
CA LYS A 73 9.87 -8.99 -1.96
C LYS A 73 10.13 -8.59 -3.40
N LEU A 74 11.39 -8.46 -3.72
CA LEU A 74 11.91 -7.86 -4.95
C LEU A 74 12.84 -8.84 -5.66
N VAL A 75 12.84 -8.81 -6.97
CA VAL A 75 13.84 -9.52 -7.78
C VAL A 75 14.44 -8.57 -8.80
N ASN A 76 15.77 -8.61 -8.96
CA ASN A 76 16.49 -7.81 -9.95
C ASN A 76 16.79 -8.62 -11.23
N LYS A 77 17.36 -7.96 -12.24
CA LYS A 77 17.69 -8.57 -13.53
C LYS A 77 18.76 -9.68 -13.45
N ASP A 78 19.51 -9.71 -12.36
CA ASP A 78 20.51 -10.76 -12.09
C ASP A 78 19.90 -11.95 -11.32
N ASN A 79 18.57 -12.01 -11.22
CA ASN A 79 17.82 -13.05 -10.49
C ASN A 79 18.19 -13.11 -9.00
N GLN A 80 18.57 -11.98 -8.43
CA GLN A 80 18.79 -11.86 -7.00
C GLN A 80 17.50 -11.37 -6.33
N ALA A 81 17.09 -12.07 -5.29
CA ALA A 81 15.88 -11.75 -4.53
C ALA A 81 16.22 -11.00 -3.25
N PHE A 82 15.43 -9.97 -2.97
CA PHE A 82 15.59 -9.11 -1.80
C PHE A 82 14.25 -8.96 -1.08
N SER A 83 14.33 -8.61 0.19
CA SER A 83 13.18 -8.16 0.96
C SER A 83 13.48 -6.83 1.63
N GLN A 84 12.45 -6.02 1.78
CA GLN A 84 12.52 -4.76 2.50
C GLN A 84 11.17 -4.48 3.15
N SER A 85 11.18 -3.84 4.31
CA SER A 85 9.96 -3.45 5.00
C SER A 85 9.94 -1.95 5.25
N TYR A 86 8.76 -1.36 5.10
CA TYR A 86 8.50 0.06 5.29
C TYR A 86 7.48 0.23 6.41
N TYR A 87 7.76 1.10 7.35
CA TYR A 87 6.88 1.37 8.49
C TYR A 87 5.82 2.41 8.14
N MET A 88 4.59 2.16 8.57
CA MET A 88 3.48 3.10 8.41
C MET A 88 3.68 4.40 9.18
N THR A 89 4.45 4.34 10.25
CA THR A 89 4.73 5.47 11.15
C THR A 89 5.79 6.45 10.64
N GLY A 90 6.39 6.18 9.48
CA GLY A 90 7.45 7.02 8.93
C GLY A 90 8.82 6.79 9.52
N LEU A 91 9.04 5.71 10.26
CA LEU A 91 10.37 5.25 10.64
C LEU A 91 11.15 4.86 9.38
N ASP A 92 12.48 4.91 9.47
CA ASP A 92 13.34 4.47 8.38
C ASP A 92 13.03 3.03 7.99
N PRO A 93 13.02 2.72 6.69
CA PRO A 93 12.79 1.35 6.23
C PRO A 93 13.89 0.43 6.72
N THR A 94 13.59 -0.86 6.78
CA THR A 94 14.63 -1.85 7.02
C THR A 94 15.67 -1.82 5.90
N ALA A 95 16.88 -2.28 6.18
CA ALA A 95 17.88 -2.48 5.13
C ALA A 95 17.33 -3.46 4.07
N LEU A 96 17.75 -3.25 2.83
CA LEU A 96 17.48 -4.21 1.76
C LEU A 96 18.25 -5.50 2.09
N SER A 97 17.53 -6.56 2.34
CA SER A 97 18.11 -7.84 2.79
C SER A 97 18.01 -8.88 1.68
N ASP A 98 19.12 -9.60 1.44
CA ASP A 98 19.10 -10.76 0.56
C ASP A 98 18.13 -11.81 1.12
N VAL A 99 17.20 -12.22 0.29
CA VAL A 99 16.39 -13.40 0.59
C VAL A 99 17.27 -14.59 0.26
N GLN A 100 17.65 -15.37 1.28
CA GLN A 100 18.40 -16.59 1.06
C GLN A 100 17.68 -17.43 0.02
N ARG A 101 18.40 -17.87 -1.02
CA ARG A 101 17.87 -18.65 -2.11
C ARG A 101 17.27 -19.93 -1.54
N THR A 102 15.96 -19.95 -1.39
CA THR A 102 15.21 -21.18 -1.37
C THR A 102 15.18 -21.74 -2.80
N PHE A 103 14.96 -23.00 -2.97
CA PHE A 103 14.97 -23.69 -4.28
C PHE A 103 14.04 -23.05 -5.34
N GLU A 104 13.22 -22.09 -4.97
CA GLU A 104 12.24 -21.37 -5.78
C GLU A 104 12.56 -19.86 -5.84
N ALA A 105 13.83 -19.50 -6.01
CA ALA A 105 14.15 -18.09 -6.25
C ALA A 105 13.47 -17.63 -7.55
N PRO A 106 12.70 -16.54 -7.54
CA PRO A 106 12.05 -16.06 -8.74
C PRO A 106 13.09 -15.59 -9.77
N GLU A 107 12.86 -15.94 -11.02
CA GLU A 107 13.63 -15.40 -12.13
C GLU A 107 12.99 -14.10 -12.63
N TYR A 108 13.79 -13.09 -12.89
CA TYR A 108 13.28 -11.78 -13.29
C TYR A 108 12.39 -11.85 -14.54
N GLU A 109 12.83 -12.58 -15.59
CA GLU A 109 12.12 -12.62 -16.87
C GLU A 109 10.77 -13.35 -16.78
N THR A 110 10.70 -14.41 -16.00
CA THR A 110 9.49 -15.25 -15.88
C THR A 110 8.55 -14.79 -14.77
N THR A 111 9.03 -13.94 -13.86
CA THR A 111 8.22 -13.43 -12.76
C THR A 111 7.23 -12.39 -13.25
N VAL A 112 5.95 -12.63 -12.96
CA VAL A 112 4.90 -11.62 -13.12
C VAL A 112 5.01 -10.64 -11.95
N GLY A 113 5.43 -9.40 -12.25
CA GLY A 113 5.54 -8.35 -11.23
C GLY A 113 4.16 -7.82 -10.79
N ILE A 114 4.09 -7.40 -9.55
CA ILE A 114 2.94 -6.67 -9.01
C ILE A 114 3.08 -5.21 -9.47
N ASP A 115 2.10 -4.72 -10.21
CA ASP A 115 2.01 -3.32 -10.57
C ASP A 115 1.41 -2.52 -9.42
N LEU A 116 2.25 -1.82 -8.68
CA LEU A 116 1.84 -1.03 -7.52
C LEU A 116 0.85 0.09 -7.89
N THR A 117 0.80 0.51 -9.17
CA THR A 117 -0.13 1.55 -9.63
C THR A 117 -1.55 1.04 -9.84
N LYS A 118 -1.73 -0.27 -9.93
CA LYS A 118 -3.03 -0.93 -10.15
C LYS A 118 -3.64 -1.52 -8.88
N LEU A 119 -3.00 -1.35 -7.74
CA LEU A 119 -3.53 -1.81 -6.46
C LEU A 119 -4.71 -0.92 -6.04
N ASP A 120 -5.80 -1.57 -5.67
CA ASP A 120 -7.04 -0.92 -5.23
C ASP A 120 -7.17 -1.02 -3.71
N ALA A 121 -6.91 0.10 -3.03
CA ALA A 121 -6.98 0.20 -1.58
C ALA A 121 -8.39 -0.08 -1.03
N ALA A 122 -9.43 0.37 -1.74
CA ALA A 122 -10.81 0.16 -1.33
C ALA A 122 -11.18 -1.33 -1.39
N GLN A 123 -10.73 -2.01 -2.45
CA GLN A 123 -10.98 -3.45 -2.60
C GLN A 123 -10.26 -4.26 -1.53
N ILE A 124 -9.01 -3.91 -1.21
CA ILE A 124 -8.24 -4.58 -0.16
C ILE A 124 -8.94 -4.40 1.19
N ALA A 125 -9.30 -3.17 1.55
CA ALA A 125 -10.00 -2.87 2.80
C ALA A 125 -11.34 -3.61 2.92
N ALA A 126 -12.12 -3.65 1.84
CA ALA A 126 -13.40 -4.35 1.80
C ALA A 126 -13.23 -5.87 2.02
N GLN A 127 -12.22 -6.49 1.43
CA GLN A 127 -11.93 -7.91 1.63
C GLN A 127 -11.55 -8.22 3.07
N ILE A 128 -10.75 -7.37 3.70
CA ILE A 128 -10.38 -7.53 5.11
C ILE A 128 -11.60 -7.33 6.03
N ALA A 129 -12.40 -6.29 5.79
CA ALA A 129 -13.64 -6.06 6.54
C ALA A 129 -14.59 -7.26 6.44
N GLN A 130 -14.75 -7.82 5.25
CA GLN A 130 -15.55 -9.03 5.04
C GLN A 130 -14.97 -10.23 5.81
N ALA A 131 -13.66 -10.45 5.75
CA ALA A 131 -13.02 -11.54 6.47
C ALA A 131 -13.24 -11.45 7.98
N LYS A 132 -13.18 -10.23 8.55
CA LYS A 132 -13.45 -10.00 9.98
C LYS A 132 -14.87 -10.36 10.39
N THR A 133 -15.86 -10.27 9.49
CA THR A 133 -17.26 -10.64 9.79
C THR A 133 -17.48 -12.15 9.80
N MET A 134 -16.52 -12.93 9.29
CA MET A 134 -16.62 -14.39 9.19
C MET A 134 -15.96 -15.13 10.37
N LEU A 135 -15.31 -14.38 11.27
CA LEU A 135 -14.65 -14.91 12.48
C LEU A 135 -15.56 -14.77 13.70
#